data_ea108c0d290a67617150d355c02a9c31
#
_entry.id   ea108c0d290a67617150d355c02a9c31
#
_cell.length_a   1.000
_cell.length_b   1.000
_cell.length_c   1.000
_cell.angle_alpha   90.00
_cell.angle_beta   90.00
_cell.angle_gamma   90.00
#
_symmetry.space_group_name_H-M   'P 1'
#
loop_
_entity.id
_entity.type
_entity.pdbx_description
1 polymer ?
#
loop_
_entity_poly.entity_id
_entity_poly.type
_entity_poly.pdbx_seq_one_letter_code
_entity_poly.pdbx_strand_id
1 'polypeptide(L)'
;MEVAGGLYHVIVRGNERRNVFRDDADRSRYLTRLAFYREKFSFRVLAYCLMDNHVHLAIETGKIPLPRIMTGLQSSYTQYFNRRHERSGHLFQGRYKAFLVERDRYALALLRYIHENPVKARVAEKAEDFGWSSDRAYRRGRGPEWLDVDPLLSMMGRGRSAAIREYRRLMREAVEEPYDEVATWRQAVKGDEAFADRVLQEAGEPPVLPRGLTVERIARHVARLDGLDLGCLRGRSRDRESSRARLTVAWLGREVAKIPVAQAARFFGRDTSTMISGVNKLEWDMEHDRGLRKKLDALREEVSQRVK
;
A
#
# COMPACT_ATOMS: atom_id res chain seq x y z
N MET A 1 3.31 6.93 0.52
CA MET A 1 4.62 7.49 0.17
C MET A 1 5.13 6.72 -1.03
N GLU A 2 5.58 7.39 -2.07
CA GLU A 2 6.03 6.80 -3.33
C GLU A 2 7.44 7.33 -3.64
N VAL A 3 8.42 6.44 -3.60
CA VAL A 3 9.82 6.75 -3.91
C VAL A 3 10.25 5.88 -5.08
N ALA A 4 10.68 6.49 -6.17
CA ALA A 4 11.22 5.77 -7.31
C ALA A 4 12.54 5.08 -6.90
N GLY A 5 12.70 3.82 -7.25
CA GLY A 5 13.84 3.00 -6.80
C GLY A 5 13.76 2.57 -5.33
N GLY A 6 12.68 2.89 -4.63
CA GLY A 6 12.50 2.51 -3.22
C GLY A 6 12.32 1.01 -3.04
N LEU A 7 12.92 0.48 -1.97
CA LEU A 7 12.68 -0.88 -1.51
C LEU A 7 11.45 -0.91 -0.60
N TYR A 8 10.47 -1.70 -0.96
CA TYR A 8 9.23 -1.83 -0.19
C TYR A 8 9.02 -3.24 0.33
N HIS A 9 8.72 -3.35 1.63
CA HIS A 9 8.08 -4.52 2.18
C HIS A 9 6.58 -4.41 1.99
N VAL A 10 6.01 -5.27 1.16
CA VAL A 10 4.58 -5.29 0.84
C VAL A 10 3.92 -6.49 1.50
N ILE A 11 2.81 -6.24 2.19
CA ILE A 11 2.00 -7.27 2.84
C ILE A 11 0.58 -7.20 2.28
N VAL A 12 0.11 -8.31 1.73
CA VAL A 12 -1.26 -8.48 1.22
C VAL A 12 -1.95 -9.56 2.03
N ARG A 13 -3.10 -9.25 2.62
CA ARG A 13 -3.83 -10.20 3.48
C ARG A 13 -5.22 -10.49 2.93
N GLY A 14 -5.67 -11.73 3.07
CA GLY A 14 -7.02 -12.16 2.73
C GLY A 14 -8.08 -11.48 3.60
N ASN A 15 -9.24 -11.21 2.99
CA ASN A 15 -10.38 -10.65 3.72
C ASN A 15 -10.77 -11.57 4.88
N GLU A 16 -11.03 -10.99 6.07
CA GLU A 16 -11.32 -11.75 7.29
C GLU A 16 -10.27 -12.82 7.63
N ARG A 17 -9.01 -12.62 7.20
CA ARG A 17 -7.89 -13.59 7.32
C ARG A 17 -8.14 -14.93 6.59
N ARG A 18 -9.08 -14.99 5.66
CA ARG A 18 -9.37 -16.19 4.85
C ARG A 18 -8.21 -16.48 3.89
N ASN A 19 -8.10 -17.75 3.51
CA ASN A 19 -7.10 -18.19 2.57
C ASN A 19 -7.25 -17.51 1.20
N VAL A 20 -6.13 -16.98 0.70
CA VAL A 20 -5.99 -16.41 -0.65
C VAL A 20 -5.40 -17.42 -1.62
N PHE A 21 -4.92 -18.55 -1.12
CA PHE A 21 -4.51 -19.73 -1.88
C PHE A 21 -5.19 -20.95 -1.29
N ARG A 22 -5.83 -21.75 -2.12
CA ARG A 22 -6.44 -23.04 -1.72
C ARG A 22 -5.56 -24.23 -2.05
N ASP A 23 -4.71 -24.07 -3.07
CA ASP A 23 -3.79 -25.09 -3.56
C ASP A 23 -2.57 -24.48 -4.27
N ASP A 24 -1.72 -25.35 -4.78
CA ASP A 24 -0.49 -24.98 -5.47
C ASP A 24 -0.73 -24.32 -6.84
N ALA A 25 -1.85 -24.60 -7.49
CA ALA A 25 -2.22 -23.94 -8.73
C ALA A 25 -2.54 -22.45 -8.51
N ASP A 26 -3.17 -22.11 -7.38
CA ASP A 26 -3.40 -20.72 -6.99
C ASP A 26 -2.08 -19.97 -6.75
N ARG A 27 -1.16 -20.58 -6.01
CA ARG A 27 0.17 -19.98 -5.74
C ARG A 27 0.98 -19.83 -7.04
N SER A 28 1.00 -20.85 -7.88
CA SER A 28 1.65 -20.80 -9.20
C SER A 28 1.06 -19.68 -10.05
N ARG A 29 -0.25 -19.52 -10.04
CA ARG A 29 -0.93 -18.45 -10.77
C ARG A 29 -0.56 -17.06 -10.25
N TYR A 30 -0.46 -16.90 -8.93
CA TYR A 30 -0.02 -15.64 -8.33
C TYR A 30 1.40 -15.29 -8.79
N LEU A 31 2.34 -16.23 -8.75
CA LEU A 31 3.71 -16.02 -9.22
C LEU A 31 3.78 -15.71 -10.72
N THR A 32 2.98 -16.38 -11.55
CA THR A 32 2.86 -16.06 -12.99
C THR A 32 2.38 -14.60 -13.19
N ARG A 33 1.41 -14.14 -12.40
CA ARG A 33 0.95 -12.76 -12.49
C ARG A 33 2.01 -11.78 -11.98
N LEU A 34 2.72 -12.11 -10.90
CA LEU A 34 3.82 -11.32 -10.39
C LEU A 34 4.92 -11.14 -11.44
N ALA A 35 5.33 -12.22 -12.10
CA ALA A 35 6.29 -12.20 -13.20
C ALA A 35 5.83 -11.31 -14.37
N PHE A 36 4.58 -11.47 -14.80
CA PHE A 36 3.99 -10.65 -15.86
C PHE A 36 4.02 -9.16 -15.54
N TYR A 37 3.60 -8.77 -14.32
CA TYR A 37 3.60 -7.36 -13.94
C TYR A 37 5.01 -6.81 -13.68
N ARG A 38 5.93 -7.65 -13.22
CA ARG A 38 7.36 -7.29 -13.08
C ARG A 38 7.94 -6.89 -14.43
N GLU A 39 7.70 -7.66 -15.46
CA GLU A 39 8.12 -7.34 -16.82
C GLU A 39 7.41 -6.08 -17.34
N LYS A 40 6.08 -6.06 -17.26
CA LYS A 40 5.25 -4.95 -17.76
C LYS A 40 5.58 -3.59 -17.15
N PHE A 41 5.95 -3.54 -15.88
CA PHE A 41 6.17 -2.31 -15.15
C PHE A 41 7.63 -2.08 -14.75
N SER A 42 8.54 -2.97 -15.14
CA SER A 42 9.99 -2.87 -14.95
C SER A 42 10.39 -2.59 -13.49
N PHE A 43 9.80 -3.29 -12.54
CA PHE A 43 10.22 -3.31 -11.14
C PHE A 43 11.01 -4.58 -10.82
N ARG A 44 11.67 -4.64 -9.67
CA ARG A 44 12.38 -5.84 -9.20
C ARG A 44 11.61 -6.54 -8.10
N VAL A 45 11.59 -7.86 -8.15
CA VAL A 45 11.11 -8.71 -7.06
C VAL A 45 12.33 -9.32 -6.40
N LEU A 46 12.66 -8.86 -5.19
CA LEU A 46 13.84 -9.30 -4.46
C LEU A 46 13.55 -10.54 -3.60
N ALA A 47 12.40 -10.59 -2.95
CA ALA A 47 11.99 -11.76 -2.16
C ALA A 47 10.46 -11.89 -2.10
N TYR A 48 10.01 -13.12 -1.84
CA TYR A 48 8.59 -13.40 -1.60
C TYR A 48 8.39 -14.57 -0.62
N CYS A 49 7.21 -14.57 0.01
CA CYS A 49 6.67 -15.71 0.74
C CYS A 49 5.14 -15.72 0.60
N LEU A 50 4.57 -16.83 0.10
CA LEU A 50 3.14 -17.02 -0.15
C LEU A 50 2.53 -17.89 0.95
N MET A 51 2.12 -17.27 2.04
CA MET A 51 1.37 -17.94 3.11
C MET A 51 -0.08 -18.15 2.69
N ASP A 52 -0.80 -19.10 3.28
CA ASP A 52 -2.17 -19.44 2.85
C ASP A 52 -3.11 -18.24 2.79
N ASN A 53 -3.03 -17.34 3.76
CA ASN A 53 -3.95 -16.21 3.90
C ASN A 53 -3.29 -14.83 3.72
N HIS A 54 -2.00 -14.77 3.41
CA HIS A 54 -1.29 -13.52 3.15
C HIS A 54 -0.03 -13.74 2.34
N VAL A 55 0.48 -12.64 1.78
CA VAL A 55 1.69 -12.62 0.95
C VAL A 55 2.63 -11.56 1.49
N HIS A 56 3.92 -11.89 1.57
CA HIS A 56 5.01 -10.96 1.77
C HIS A 56 5.82 -10.83 0.49
N LEU A 57 6.12 -9.58 0.08
CA LEU A 57 6.98 -9.28 -1.06
C LEU A 57 8.02 -8.24 -0.65
N ALA A 58 9.26 -8.41 -1.10
CA ALA A 58 10.25 -7.33 -1.17
C ALA A 58 10.31 -6.85 -2.63
N ILE A 59 9.83 -5.63 -2.87
CA ILE A 59 9.74 -5.02 -4.20
C ILE A 59 10.61 -3.76 -4.23
N GLU A 60 11.48 -3.67 -5.23
CA GLU A 60 12.16 -2.43 -5.57
C GLU A 60 11.47 -1.82 -6.79
N THR A 61 10.88 -0.63 -6.61
CA THR A 61 10.15 0.05 -7.69
C THR A 61 11.08 0.64 -8.73
N GLY A 62 10.60 0.76 -9.97
CA GLY A 62 11.24 1.55 -11.01
C GLY A 62 10.55 2.93 -11.12
N LYS A 63 10.25 3.33 -12.36
CA LYS A 63 9.50 4.57 -12.66
C LYS A 63 8.00 4.46 -12.33
N ILE A 64 7.46 3.24 -12.31
CA ILE A 64 6.04 3.01 -12.06
C ILE A 64 5.81 2.90 -10.54
N PRO A 65 4.87 3.68 -9.98
CA PRO A 65 4.63 3.70 -8.55
C PRO A 65 4.00 2.40 -8.05
N LEU A 66 4.33 2.03 -6.81
CA LEU A 66 3.87 0.80 -6.16
C LEU A 66 2.34 0.59 -6.20
N PRO A 67 1.48 1.61 -6.00
CA PRO A 67 0.03 1.43 -6.09
C PRO A 67 -0.43 0.90 -7.44
N ARG A 68 0.16 1.34 -8.54
CA ARG A 68 -0.19 0.87 -9.89
C ARG A 68 0.21 -0.59 -10.11
N ILE A 69 1.38 -0.97 -9.60
CA ILE A 69 1.87 -2.37 -9.63
C ILE A 69 0.88 -3.26 -8.86
N MET A 70 0.59 -2.89 -7.62
CA MET A 70 -0.24 -3.70 -6.72
C MET A 70 -1.70 -3.77 -7.15
N THR A 71 -2.27 -2.69 -7.70
CA THR A 71 -3.63 -2.69 -8.26
C THR A 71 -3.72 -3.70 -9.41
N GLY A 72 -2.77 -3.69 -10.34
CA GLY A 72 -2.75 -4.65 -11.44
C GLY A 72 -2.67 -6.10 -10.95
N LEU A 73 -1.69 -6.39 -10.10
CA LEU A 73 -1.46 -7.73 -9.55
C LEU A 73 -2.67 -8.25 -8.77
N GLN A 74 -3.17 -7.48 -7.80
CA GLN A 74 -4.27 -7.90 -6.94
C GLN A 74 -5.59 -8.08 -7.71
N SER A 75 -5.93 -7.13 -8.60
CA SER A 75 -7.17 -7.21 -9.38
C SER A 75 -7.16 -8.43 -10.31
N SER A 76 -6.05 -8.67 -11.03
CA SER A 76 -5.95 -9.79 -11.96
C SER A 76 -5.97 -11.15 -11.25
N TYR A 77 -5.35 -11.22 -10.06
CA TYR A 77 -5.38 -12.45 -9.26
C TYR A 77 -6.77 -12.67 -8.63
N THR A 78 -7.41 -11.64 -8.10
CA THR A 78 -8.77 -11.72 -7.54
C THR A 78 -9.78 -12.23 -8.58
N GLN A 79 -9.71 -11.71 -9.83
CA GLN A 79 -10.58 -12.19 -10.91
C GLN A 79 -10.36 -13.68 -11.21
N TYR A 80 -9.09 -14.12 -11.28
CA TYR A 80 -8.77 -15.52 -11.46
C TYR A 80 -9.31 -16.38 -10.32
N PHE A 81 -9.00 -16.01 -9.06
CA PHE A 81 -9.38 -16.77 -7.88
C PHE A 81 -10.91 -16.88 -7.77
N ASN A 82 -11.63 -15.77 -7.93
CA ASN A 82 -13.08 -15.77 -7.86
C ASN A 82 -13.72 -16.62 -8.96
N ARG A 83 -13.20 -16.53 -10.21
CA ARG A 83 -13.69 -17.38 -11.31
C ARG A 83 -13.44 -18.85 -11.03
N ARG A 84 -12.21 -19.21 -10.60
CA ARG A 84 -11.83 -20.60 -10.36
C ARG A 84 -12.63 -21.24 -9.22
N HIS A 85 -12.90 -20.47 -8.20
CA HIS A 85 -13.52 -20.96 -6.95
C HIS A 85 -14.98 -20.59 -6.81
N GLU A 86 -15.64 -20.13 -7.88
CA GLU A 86 -17.05 -19.74 -7.94
C GLU A 86 -17.43 -18.77 -6.82
N ARG A 87 -16.58 -17.73 -6.62
CA ARG A 87 -16.75 -16.71 -5.59
C ARG A 87 -17.01 -15.34 -6.19
N SER A 88 -17.65 -14.49 -5.39
CA SER A 88 -17.82 -13.06 -5.65
C SER A 88 -17.24 -12.21 -4.51
N GLY A 89 -17.05 -10.93 -4.78
CA GLY A 89 -16.60 -9.96 -3.78
C GLY A 89 -15.08 -9.90 -3.58
N HIS A 90 -14.67 -9.24 -2.50
CA HIS A 90 -13.27 -8.96 -2.22
C HIS A 90 -12.52 -10.21 -1.74
N LEU A 91 -11.38 -10.50 -2.37
CA LEU A 91 -10.46 -11.54 -1.92
C LEU A 91 -9.54 -11.01 -0.81
N PHE A 92 -9.02 -9.79 -0.99
CA PHE A 92 -8.08 -9.17 -0.07
C PHE A 92 -8.76 -8.16 0.86
N GLN A 93 -8.20 -8.03 2.07
CA GLN A 93 -8.66 -7.10 3.11
C GLN A 93 -8.22 -5.66 2.78
N GLY A 94 -9.00 -4.94 1.98
CA GLY A 94 -8.69 -3.57 1.61
C GLY A 94 -7.39 -3.44 0.78
N ARG A 95 -6.71 -2.31 0.93
CA ARG A 95 -5.42 -2.07 0.29
C ARG A 95 -4.29 -2.84 0.99
N TYR A 96 -3.25 -3.21 0.25
CA TYR A 96 -2.02 -3.76 0.82
C TYR A 96 -1.38 -2.81 1.84
N LYS A 97 -0.59 -3.34 2.77
CA LYS A 97 0.33 -2.56 3.58
C LYS A 97 1.68 -2.51 2.89
N ALA A 98 2.33 -1.36 2.90
CA ALA A 98 3.66 -1.20 2.37
C ALA A 98 4.51 -0.34 3.31
N PHE A 99 5.74 -0.80 3.54
CA PHE A 99 6.74 -0.06 4.28
C PHE A 99 7.91 0.20 3.35
N LEU A 100 8.28 1.47 3.18
CA LEU A 100 9.55 1.82 2.55
C LEU A 100 10.68 1.48 3.52
N VAL A 101 11.65 0.71 3.04
CA VAL A 101 12.71 0.13 3.87
C VAL A 101 14.06 0.75 3.49
N GLU A 102 14.81 1.17 4.49
CA GLU A 102 16.20 1.60 4.32
C GLU A 102 17.03 0.42 3.82
N ARG A 103 17.41 0.48 2.53
CA ARG A 103 17.98 -0.65 1.81
C ARG A 103 19.31 -1.12 2.40
N ASP A 104 20.25 -0.21 2.55
CA ASP A 104 21.64 -0.56 2.90
C ASP A 104 21.76 -1.19 4.29
N ARG A 105 20.85 -0.80 5.18
CA ARG A 105 20.87 -1.26 6.56
C ARG A 105 19.93 -2.44 6.82
N TYR A 106 18.72 -2.43 6.24
CA TYR A 106 17.66 -3.37 6.65
C TYR A 106 17.20 -4.33 5.55
N ALA A 107 17.77 -4.28 4.33
CA ALA A 107 17.35 -5.19 3.26
C ALA A 107 17.59 -6.66 3.58
N LEU A 108 18.70 -7.00 4.24
CA LEU A 108 19.01 -8.37 4.64
C LEU A 108 18.14 -8.84 5.80
N ALA A 109 17.83 -7.95 6.74
CA ALA A 109 16.88 -8.25 7.83
C ALA A 109 15.46 -8.48 7.27
N LEU A 110 15.02 -7.68 6.27
CA LEU A 110 13.77 -7.91 5.56
C LEU A 110 13.76 -9.24 4.80
N LEU A 111 14.84 -9.56 4.09
CA LEU A 111 14.98 -10.84 3.37
C LEU A 111 14.77 -12.01 4.32
N ARG A 112 15.50 -12.02 5.43
CA ARG A 112 15.36 -13.04 6.46
C ARG A 112 13.95 -13.10 7.02
N TYR A 113 13.39 -11.94 7.40
CA TYR A 113 12.03 -11.85 7.92
C TYR A 113 11.01 -12.50 6.97
N ILE A 114 11.10 -12.23 5.66
CA ILE A 114 10.19 -12.81 4.66
C ILE A 114 10.35 -14.33 4.61
N HIS A 115 11.58 -14.84 4.64
CA HIS A 115 11.83 -16.28 4.53
C HIS A 115 11.53 -17.05 5.83
N GLU A 116 11.58 -16.41 7.00
CA GLU A 116 11.24 -17.00 8.29
C GLU A 116 9.72 -17.00 8.59
N ASN A 117 8.90 -16.32 7.78
CA ASN A 117 7.46 -16.27 8.03
C ASN A 117 6.80 -17.64 8.19
N PRO A 118 7.11 -18.69 7.40
CA PRO A 118 6.54 -20.02 7.60
C PRO A 118 6.94 -20.65 8.92
N VAL A 119 8.16 -20.41 9.40
CA VAL A 119 8.65 -20.91 10.68
C VAL A 119 7.97 -20.17 11.83
N LYS A 120 7.93 -18.85 11.79
CA LYS A 120 7.21 -18.01 12.76
C LYS A 120 5.73 -18.38 12.87
N ALA A 121 5.09 -18.73 11.73
CA ALA A 121 3.72 -19.19 11.67
C ALA A 121 3.55 -20.69 12.03
N ARG A 122 4.62 -21.41 12.31
CA ARG A 122 4.63 -22.87 12.61
C ARG A 122 4.06 -23.73 11.47
N VAL A 123 4.22 -23.26 10.22
CA VAL A 123 3.82 -24.00 9.00
C VAL A 123 4.96 -24.88 8.51
N ALA A 124 6.21 -24.54 8.84
CA ALA A 124 7.40 -25.32 8.53
C ALA A 124 8.37 -25.28 9.73
N GLU A 125 9.19 -26.32 9.88
CA GLU A 125 10.24 -26.34 10.90
C GLU A 125 11.43 -25.44 10.51
N LYS A 126 11.77 -25.42 9.23
CA LYS A 126 12.84 -24.61 8.65
C LYS A 126 12.32 -23.87 7.42
N ALA A 127 12.90 -22.67 7.15
CA ALA A 127 12.53 -21.89 5.98
C ALA A 127 12.71 -22.66 4.65
N GLU A 128 13.74 -23.51 4.55
CA GLU A 128 14.04 -24.34 3.38
C GLU A 128 12.98 -25.42 3.08
N ASP A 129 12.19 -25.81 4.07
CA ASP A 129 11.13 -26.82 3.91
C ASP A 129 9.87 -26.23 3.26
N PHE A 130 9.72 -24.89 3.30
CA PHE A 130 8.58 -24.22 2.71
C PHE A 130 8.81 -23.88 1.22
N GLY A 131 8.14 -24.60 0.34
CA GLY A 131 8.33 -24.47 -1.12
C GLY A 131 7.84 -23.17 -1.76
N TRP A 132 6.97 -22.41 -1.08
CA TRP A 132 6.31 -21.22 -1.61
C TRP A 132 6.95 -19.90 -1.14
N SER A 133 8.27 -19.95 -0.95
CA SER A 133 9.12 -18.78 -0.69
C SER A 133 10.29 -18.74 -1.65
N SER A 134 10.95 -17.58 -1.72
CA SER A 134 12.19 -17.39 -2.48
C SER A 134 13.44 -17.95 -1.77
N ASP A 135 13.35 -18.52 -0.56
CA ASP A 135 14.50 -19.04 0.21
C ASP A 135 15.36 -20.01 -0.60
N ARG A 136 14.72 -20.97 -1.30
CA ARG A 136 15.46 -21.95 -2.13
C ARG A 136 16.27 -21.32 -3.25
N ALA A 137 15.79 -20.20 -3.83
CA ALA A 137 16.52 -19.48 -4.86
C ALA A 137 17.81 -18.86 -4.30
N TYR A 138 17.73 -18.28 -3.12
CA TYR A 138 18.90 -17.72 -2.42
C TYR A 138 19.90 -18.79 -2.00
N ARG A 139 19.45 -19.95 -1.51
CA ARG A 139 20.31 -21.09 -1.16
C ARG A 139 21.03 -21.71 -2.38
N ARG A 140 20.44 -21.59 -3.57
CA ARG A 140 21.02 -22.04 -4.85
C ARG A 140 21.83 -20.94 -5.53
N GLY A 141 21.68 -19.69 -5.09
CA GLY A 141 22.24 -18.51 -5.71
C GLY A 141 21.59 -18.15 -7.06
N ARG A 142 20.49 -18.77 -7.42
CA ARG A 142 19.76 -18.51 -8.67
C ARG A 142 18.28 -18.84 -8.51
N GLY A 143 17.44 -18.08 -9.19
CA GLY A 143 15.98 -18.29 -9.24
C GLY A 143 15.45 -18.24 -10.66
N PRO A 144 14.12 -18.20 -10.83
CA PRO A 144 13.51 -17.89 -12.12
C PRO A 144 13.91 -16.46 -12.55
N GLU A 145 13.90 -16.18 -13.86
CA GLU A 145 14.33 -14.89 -14.44
C GLU A 145 13.64 -13.64 -13.85
N TRP A 146 12.42 -13.80 -13.42
CA TRP A 146 11.66 -12.70 -12.82
C TRP A 146 12.01 -12.42 -11.35
N LEU A 147 12.83 -13.27 -10.70
CA LEU A 147 13.26 -13.10 -9.31
C LEU A 147 14.69 -12.59 -9.26
N ASP A 148 14.85 -11.36 -8.79
CA ASP A 148 16.13 -10.63 -8.77
C ASP A 148 16.89 -10.94 -7.48
N VAL A 149 17.59 -12.08 -7.40
CA VAL A 149 18.35 -12.48 -6.19
C VAL A 149 19.68 -11.76 -6.05
N ASP A 150 20.31 -11.36 -7.17
CA ASP A 150 21.65 -10.79 -7.19
C ASP A 150 21.82 -9.51 -6.40
N PRO A 151 20.85 -8.57 -6.39
CA PRO A 151 20.99 -7.33 -5.63
C PRO A 151 21.24 -7.55 -4.13
N LEU A 152 20.58 -8.56 -3.52
CA LEU A 152 20.77 -8.85 -2.10
C LEU A 152 21.91 -9.83 -1.84
N LEU A 153 22.15 -10.78 -2.74
CA LEU A 153 23.32 -11.67 -2.62
C LEU A 153 24.64 -10.89 -2.70
N SER A 154 24.73 -9.87 -3.56
CA SER A 154 25.95 -9.04 -3.67
C SER A 154 26.27 -8.25 -2.40
N MET A 155 25.28 -8.00 -1.53
CA MET A 155 25.47 -7.38 -0.22
C MET A 155 26.10 -8.35 0.81
N MET A 156 26.06 -9.66 0.55
CA MET A 156 26.50 -10.69 1.50
C MET A 156 27.95 -11.13 1.29
N GLY A 157 28.59 -10.76 0.17
CA GLY A 157 29.99 -11.11 -0.06
C GLY A 157 30.42 -11.06 -1.52
N ARG A 158 31.73 -11.10 -1.72
CA ARG A 158 32.31 -11.11 -3.06
C ARG A 158 32.26 -12.52 -3.65
N GLY A 159 31.55 -12.64 -4.76
CA GLY A 159 31.38 -13.90 -5.50
C GLY A 159 30.20 -14.76 -4.98
N ARG A 160 29.59 -15.47 -5.94
CA ARG A 160 28.33 -16.23 -5.73
C ARG A 160 28.41 -17.24 -4.58
N SER A 161 29.48 -18.03 -4.53
CA SER A 161 29.63 -19.08 -3.52
C SER A 161 29.79 -18.52 -2.11
N ALA A 162 30.50 -17.38 -1.95
CA ALA A 162 30.62 -16.71 -0.67
C ALA A 162 29.27 -16.12 -0.21
N ALA A 163 28.56 -15.45 -1.11
CA ALA A 163 27.24 -14.89 -0.83
C ALA A 163 26.20 -15.96 -0.41
N ILE A 164 26.23 -17.14 -1.08
CA ILE A 164 25.35 -18.26 -0.71
C ILE A 164 25.70 -18.80 0.69
N ARG A 165 26.98 -18.92 1.03
CA ARG A 165 27.37 -19.36 2.39
C ARG A 165 26.92 -18.37 3.44
N GLU A 166 27.09 -17.07 3.17
CA GLU A 166 26.68 -15.99 4.07
C GLU A 166 25.16 -15.95 4.22
N TYR A 167 24.39 -16.10 3.13
CA TYR A 167 22.95 -16.23 3.21
C TYR A 167 22.51 -17.39 4.13
N ARG A 168 23.15 -18.58 3.97
CA ARG A 168 22.85 -19.74 4.83
C ARG A 168 23.22 -19.47 6.29
N ARG A 169 24.27 -18.69 6.56
CA ARG A 169 24.66 -18.24 7.90
C ARG A 169 23.60 -17.29 8.45
N LEU A 170 23.20 -16.26 7.69
CA LEU A 170 22.15 -15.31 8.05
C LEU A 170 20.86 -16.00 8.48
N MET A 171 20.47 -17.09 7.81
CA MET A 171 19.25 -17.83 8.12
C MET A 171 19.35 -18.74 9.36
N ARG A 172 20.54 -18.94 9.93
CA ARG A 172 20.77 -19.80 11.12
C ARG A 172 21.04 -19.04 12.39
N GLU A 173 21.75 -17.93 12.30
CA GLU A 173 22.21 -17.16 13.44
C GLU A 173 21.08 -16.27 14.02
N ALA A 174 21.15 -15.99 15.32
CA ALA A 174 20.29 -14.99 15.93
C ALA A 174 20.64 -13.59 15.37
N VAL A 175 19.66 -12.72 15.24
CA VAL A 175 19.85 -11.35 14.75
C VAL A 175 19.83 -10.41 15.93
N GLU A 176 20.77 -9.48 16.00
CA GLU A 176 20.83 -8.44 17.03
C GLU A 176 19.59 -7.51 16.95
N GLU A 177 19.16 -7.15 15.75
CA GLU A 177 17.98 -6.30 15.54
C GLU A 177 16.98 -6.98 14.58
N PRO A 178 15.95 -7.68 15.11
CA PRO A 178 14.90 -8.30 14.29
C PRO A 178 14.15 -7.25 13.46
N TYR A 179 13.84 -7.59 12.21
CA TYR A 179 13.15 -6.65 11.30
C TYR A 179 11.80 -6.14 11.83
N ASP A 180 11.09 -6.94 12.62
CA ASP A 180 9.82 -6.54 13.27
C ASP A 180 10.03 -5.41 14.27
N GLU A 181 11.19 -5.35 14.93
CA GLU A 181 11.58 -4.36 15.95
C GLU A 181 12.16 -3.09 15.33
N VAL A 182 12.57 -3.09 14.04
CA VAL A 182 13.03 -1.89 13.34
C VAL A 182 12.01 -0.78 13.45
N ALA A 183 12.45 0.39 13.88
CA ALA A 183 11.59 1.56 14.07
C ALA A 183 10.74 1.84 12.83
N THR A 184 9.46 2.09 13.06
CA THR A 184 8.49 2.38 11.98
C THR A 184 7.98 3.79 12.15
N TRP A 185 8.33 4.66 11.21
CA TRP A 185 7.97 6.06 11.19
C TRP A 185 6.70 6.27 10.37
N ARG A 186 5.73 7.00 10.92
CA ARG A 186 4.42 7.28 10.28
C ARG A 186 3.73 6.04 9.69
N GLN A 187 3.98 4.86 10.25
CA GLN A 187 3.44 3.58 9.78
C GLN A 187 3.78 3.22 8.31
N ALA A 188 4.79 3.84 7.73
CA ALA A 188 5.12 3.71 6.31
C ALA A 188 6.63 3.56 6.01
N VAL A 189 7.51 3.99 6.89
CA VAL A 189 8.98 3.95 6.70
C VAL A 189 9.60 3.10 7.79
N LYS A 190 10.44 2.15 7.42
CA LYS A 190 11.28 1.37 8.31
C LYS A 190 12.75 1.72 8.06
N GLY A 191 13.39 2.26 9.08
CA GLY A 191 14.75 2.75 9.01
C GLY A 191 15.13 3.53 10.24
N ASP A 192 16.36 4.08 10.28
CA ASP A 192 16.73 5.01 11.34
C ASP A 192 16.07 6.39 11.14
N GLU A 193 16.24 7.26 12.14
CA GLU A 193 15.65 8.60 12.15
C GLU A 193 16.14 9.45 10.97
N ALA A 194 17.45 9.40 10.66
CA ALA A 194 18.04 10.18 9.57
C ALA A 194 17.52 9.75 8.18
N PHE A 195 17.29 8.46 7.97
CA PHE A 195 16.67 7.94 6.76
C PHE A 195 15.19 8.38 6.69
N ALA A 196 14.47 8.23 7.80
CA ALA A 196 13.06 8.61 7.86
C ALA A 196 12.88 10.11 7.57
N ASP A 197 13.68 10.98 8.15
CA ASP A 197 13.63 12.43 7.94
C ASP A 197 13.95 12.80 6.48
N ARG A 198 15.00 12.23 5.89
CA ARG A 198 15.36 12.45 4.49
C ARG A 198 14.22 12.06 3.56
N VAL A 199 13.66 10.85 3.74
CA VAL A 199 12.58 10.35 2.89
C VAL A 199 11.29 11.16 3.09
N LEU A 200 11.01 11.60 4.31
CA LEU A 200 9.84 12.43 4.60
C LEU A 200 9.98 13.83 4.00
N GLN A 201 11.20 14.38 3.97
CA GLN A 201 11.51 15.65 3.30
C GLN A 201 11.42 15.53 1.77
N GLU A 202 12.01 14.49 1.18
CA GLU A 202 11.97 14.25 -0.28
C GLU A 202 10.56 13.95 -0.80
N ALA A 203 9.73 13.30 0.01
CA ALA A 203 8.32 13.05 -0.33
C ALA A 203 7.49 14.34 -0.37
N GLY A 204 8.10 15.49 -0.15
CA GLY A 204 7.45 16.72 0.22
C GLY A 204 6.77 16.52 1.58
N GLU A 205 6.85 17.46 2.49
CA GLU A 205 6.03 17.37 3.69
C GLU A 205 4.62 17.01 3.24
N PRO A 206 4.01 15.92 3.75
CA PRO A 206 2.57 15.79 3.62
C PRO A 206 2.07 17.12 4.18
N PRO A 207 1.25 17.89 3.44
CA PRO A 207 0.91 19.26 3.83
C PRO A 207 0.66 19.23 5.33
N VAL A 208 1.38 20.07 6.08
CA VAL A 208 1.26 20.13 7.54
C VAL A 208 -0.23 20.15 7.77
N LEU A 209 -0.76 19.04 8.29
CA LEU A 209 -2.21 18.97 8.51
C LEU A 209 -2.50 20.18 9.36
N PRO A 210 -3.22 21.19 8.87
CA PRO A 210 -3.42 22.38 9.62
C PRO A 210 -4.01 21.95 10.97
N ARG A 211 -3.27 22.15 12.06
CA ARG A 211 -3.74 21.78 13.38
C ARG A 211 -5.10 22.40 13.56
N GLY A 212 -6.17 21.59 13.58
CA GLY A 212 -7.53 22.05 13.74
C GLY A 212 -8.43 22.05 12.50
N LEU A 213 -8.00 21.57 11.32
CA LEU A 213 -8.92 21.39 10.20
C LEU A 213 -9.76 20.11 10.41
N THR A 214 -11.03 20.30 10.72
CA THR A 214 -11.99 19.20 10.94
C THR A 214 -13.03 19.16 9.81
N VAL A 215 -13.72 18.02 9.65
CA VAL A 215 -14.86 17.92 8.72
C VAL A 215 -15.86 19.04 8.96
N GLU A 216 -16.12 19.39 10.22
CA GLU A 216 -17.06 20.43 10.58
C GLU A 216 -16.61 21.84 10.12
N ARG A 217 -15.33 22.17 10.25
CA ARG A 217 -14.80 23.46 9.78
C ARG A 217 -14.88 23.56 8.25
N ILE A 218 -14.55 22.49 7.54
CA ILE A 218 -14.68 22.43 6.07
C ILE A 218 -16.16 22.54 5.68
N ALA A 219 -17.05 21.82 6.39
CA ALA A 219 -18.49 21.87 6.12
C ALA A 219 -19.09 23.27 6.33
N ARG A 220 -18.71 23.98 7.39
CA ARG A 220 -19.13 25.38 7.60
C ARG A 220 -18.63 26.31 6.49
N HIS A 221 -17.42 26.09 6.00
CA HIS A 221 -16.87 26.89 4.92
C HIS A 221 -17.60 26.67 3.61
N VAL A 222 -17.78 25.42 3.21
CA VAL A 222 -18.53 25.04 1.98
C VAL A 222 -19.98 25.51 2.08
N ALA A 223 -20.65 25.29 3.22
CA ALA A 223 -22.03 25.72 3.42
C ALA A 223 -22.19 27.24 3.21
N ARG A 224 -21.28 28.06 3.79
CA ARG A 224 -21.29 29.52 3.61
C ARG A 224 -21.14 29.93 2.15
N LEU A 225 -20.25 29.27 1.40
CA LEU A 225 -20.01 29.60 -0.02
C LEU A 225 -21.16 29.20 -0.93
N ASP A 226 -21.82 28.08 -0.61
CA ASP A 226 -22.97 27.60 -1.39
C ASP A 226 -24.31 28.17 -0.86
N GLY A 227 -24.30 29.10 0.12
CA GLY A 227 -25.52 29.71 0.70
C GLY A 227 -26.40 28.72 1.47
N LEU A 228 -25.80 27.64 1.98
CA LEU A 228 -26.51 26.57 2.70
C LEU A 228 -26.30 26.70 4.22
N ASP A 229 -27.30 26.25 4.98
CA ASP A 229 -27.13 26.06 6.42
C ASP A 229 -26.43 24.72 6.72
N LEU A 230 -25.58 24.72 7.76
CA LEU A 230 -24.89 23.49 8.19
C LEU A 230 -25.85 22.40 8.63
N GLY A 231 -27.01 22.80 9.20
CA GLY A 231 -28.09 21.87 9.54
C GLY A 231 -28.66 21.12 8.33
N CYS A 232 -28.75 21.80 7.18
CA CYS A 232 -29.15 21.16 5.90
C CYS A 232 -28.14 20.08 5.48
N LEU A 233 -26.84 20.32 5.66
CA LEU A 233 -25.81 19.32 5.35
C LEU A 233 -25.84 18.13 6.30
N ARG A 234 -26.19 18.31 7.56
CA ARG A 234 -26.33 17.23 8.55
C ARG A 234 -27.71 16.57 8.51
N GLY A 235 -28.68 17.22 7.88
CA GLY A 235 -30.05 16.73 7.75
C GLY A 235 -30.22 15.55 6.79
N ARG A 236 -31.44 15.00 6.77
CA ARG A 236 -31.79 13.88 5.89
C ARG A 236 -32.05 14.29 4.43
N SER A 237 -31.99 15.57 4.11
CA SER A 237 -32.23 16.07 2.76
C SER A 237 -31.38 15.34 1.71
N ARG A 238 -32.01 15.01 0.58
CA ARG A 238 -31.39 14.39 -0.59
C ARG A 238 -31.40 15.32 -1.80
N ASP A 239 -31.66 16.61 -1.58
CA ASP A 239 -31.59 17.59 -2.66
C ASP A 239 -30.19 17.61 -3.30
N ARG A 240 -30.13 18.07 -4.53
CA ARG A 240 -28.91 18.04 -5.35
C ARG A 240 -27.80 18.93 -4.77
N GLU A 241 -28.18 20.09 -4.20
CA GLU A 241 -27.22 21.08 -3.69
C GLU A 241 -26.56 20.59 -2.40
N SER A 242 -27.35 20.17 -1.40
CA SER A 242 -26.83 19.59 -0.15
C SER A 242 -26.01 18.33 -0.40
N SER A 243 -26.44 17.49 -1.37
CA SER A 243 -25.71 16.28 -1.72
C SER A 243 -24.35 16.62 -2.32
N ARG A 244 -24.29 17.59 -3.24
CA ARG A 244 -23.05 18.06 -3.86
C ARG A 244 -22.12 18.71 -2.82
N ALA A 245 -22.65 19.56 -1.95
CA ALA A 245 -21.89 20.20 -0.88
C ALA A 245 -21.24 19.16 0.06
N ARG A 246 -21.96 18.09 0.46
CA ARG A 246 -21.38 16.99 1.26
C ARG A 246 -20.24 16.28 0.55
N LEU A 247 -20.36 16.01 -0.76
CA LEU A 247 -19.31 15.39 -1.56
C LEU A 247 -18.10 16.32 -1.69
N THR A 248 -18.33 17.62 -1.88
CA THR A 248 -17.26 18.63 -1.90
C THR A 248 -16.53 18.68 -0.56
N VAL A 249 -17.24 18.64 0.56
CA VAL A 249 -16.62 18.58 1.91
C VAL A 249 -15.78 17.31 2.08
N ALA A 250 -16.31 16.16 1.66
CA ALA A 250 -15.59 14.89 1.76
C ALA A 250 -14.34 14.86 0.88
N TRP A 251 -14.44 15.39 -0.34
CA TRP A 251 -13.32 15.55 -1.27
C TRP A 251 -12.26 16.49 -0.71
N LEU A 252 -12.63 17.71 -0.27
CA LEU A 252 -11.72 18.67 0.37
C LEU A 252 -11.06 18.09 1.62
N GLY A 253 -11.83 17.41 2.48
CA GLY A 253 -11.32 16.75 3.66
C GLY A 253 -10.22 15.74 3.31
N ARG A 254 -10.42 14.95 2.26
CA ARG A 254 -9.43 13.99 1.78
C ARG A 254 -8.21 14.66 1.16
N GLU A 255 -8.42 15.65 0.30
CA GLU A 255 -7.33 16.31 -0.43
C GLU A 255 -6.48 17.22 0.46
N VAL A 256 -7.12 18.07 1.27
CA VAL A 256 -6.42 19.10 2.06
C VAL A 256 -6.04 18.61 3.45
N ALA A 257 -6.95 17.92 4.14
CA ALA A 257 -6.77 17.55 5.54
C ALA A 257 -6.46 16.06 5.76
N LYS A 258 -6.34 15.27 4.68
CA LYS A 258 -6.14 13.81 4.71
C LYS A 258 -7.18 13.07 5.58
N ILE A 259 -8.35 13.67 5.74
CA ILE A 259 -9.47 13.11 6.48
C ILE A 259 -10.11 12.00 5.64
N PRO A 260 -10.23 10.77 6.14
CA PRO A 260 -10.89 9.70 5.40
C PRO A 260 -12.34 10.04 5.05
N VAL A 261 -12.80 9.72 3.83
CA VAL A 261 -14.20 9.93 3.39
C VAL A 261 -15.20 9.29 4.37
N ALA A 262 -14.82 8.17 5.00
CA ALA A 262 -15.63 7.52 6.04
C ALA A 262 -15.89 8.42 7.26
N GLN A 263 -14.99 9.36 7.58
CA GLN A 263 -15.19 10.31 8.67
C GLN A 263 -16.19 11.40 8.28
N ALA A 264 -16.14 11.88 7.03
CA ALA A 264 -17.13 12.79 6.49
C ALA A 264 -18.51 12.11 6.38
N ALA A 265 -18.56 10.85 5.96
CA ALA A 265 -19.80 10.06 5.91
C ALA A 265 -20.46 9.95 7.29
N ARG A 266 -19.68 9.63 8.34
CA ARG A 266 -20.17 9.61 9.72
C ARG A 266 -20.67 10.97 10.19
N PHE A 267 -19.96 12.05 9.89
CA PHE A 267 -20.33 13.40 10.25
C PHE A 267 -21.70 13.81 9.66
N PHE A 268 -21.99 13.38 8.44
CA PHE A 268 -23.25 13.65 7.73
C PHE A 268 -24.32 12.57 7.93
N GLY A 269 -24.08 11.52 8.71
CA GLY A 269 -24.99 10.40 8.88
C GLY A 269 -25.32 9.68 7.56
N ARG A 270 -24.30 9.50 6.69
CA ARG A 270 -24.44 8.88 5.38
C ARG A 270 -23.66 7.56 5.31
N ASP A 271 -24.11 6.69 4.41
CA ASP A 271 -23.40 5.45 4.13
C ASP A 271 -22.03 5.74 3.49
N THR A 272 -21.00 5.05 3.97
CA THR A 272 -19.61 5.28 3.55
C THR A 272 -19.38 4.91 2.09
N SER A 273 -19.98 3.81 1.61
CA SER A 273 -19.79 3.37 0.21
C SER A 273 -20.47 4.33 -0.76
N THR A 274 -21.63 4.84 -0.40
CA THR A 274 -22.35 5.88 -1.17
C THR A 274 -21.51 7.17 -1.26
N MET A 275 -20.90 7.59 -0.14
CA MET A 275 -20.05 8.79 -0.13
C MET A 275 -18.77 8.59 -0.95
N ILE A 276 -18.12 7.43 -0.87
CA ILE A 276 -16.94 7.11 -1.68
C ILE A 276 -17.28 7.13 -3.17
N SER A 277 -18.37 6.46 -3.57
CA SER A 277 -18.81 6.44 -4.97
C SER A 277 -19.16 7.84 -5.47
N GLY A 278 -19.78 8.66 -4.63
CA GLY A 278 -20.11 10.05 -4.96
C GLY A 278 -18.86 10.92 -5.12
N VAL A 279 -17.85 10.77 -4.28
CA VAL A 279 -16.57 11.50 -4.39
C VAL A 279 -15.84 11.07 -5.68
N ASN A 280 -15.78 9.79 -5.99
CA ASN A 280 -15.16 9.29 -7.22
C ASN A 280 -15.87 9.85 -8.47
N LYS A 281 -17.23 9.94 -8.42
CA LYS A 281 -17.99 10.58 -9.49
C LYS A 281 -17.69 12.07 -9.60
N LEU A 282 -17.59 12.79 -8.48
CA LEU A 282 -17.23 14.21 -8.47
C LEU A 282 -15.85 14.44 -9.14
N GLU A 283 -14.89 13.56 -8.90
CA GLU A 283 -13.56 13.62 -9.53
C GLU A 283 -13.65 13.36 -11.04
N TRP A 284 -14.43 12.36 -11.43
CA TRP A 284 -14.68 12.10 -12.84
C TRP A 284 -15.35 13.30 -13.53
N ASP A 285 -16.36 13.92 -12.87
CA ASP A 285 -17.02 15.14 -13.36
C ASP A 285 -16.00 16.30 -13.51
N MET A 286 -15.04 16.44 -12.56
CA MET A 286 -13.97 17.45 -12.67
C MET A 286 -13.02 17.22 -13.85
N GLU A 287 -12.78 15.99 -14.25
CA GLU A 287 -11.95 15.67 -15.42
C GLU A 287 -12.64 16.10 -16.73
N HIS A 288 -13.98 16.10 -16.77
CA HIS A 288 -14.77 16.35 -17.97
C HIS A 288 -15.43 17.75 -18.00
N ASP A 289 -15.45 18.48 -16.88
CA ASP A 289 -15.99 19.83 -16.75
C ASP A 289 -14.91 20.81 -16.24
N ARG A 290 -14.34 21.60 -17.16
CA ARG A 290 -13.31 22.61 -16.83
C ARG A 290 -13.78 23.68 -15.86
N GLY A 291 -15.07 24.07 -15.91
CA GLY A 291 -15.67 25.06 -15.01
C GLY A 291 -15.75 24.53 -13.58
N LEU A 292 -16.24 23.30 -13.44
CA LEU A 292 -16.30 22.60 -12.15
C LEU A 292 -14.91 22.41 -11.56
N ARG A 293 -13.95 21.97 -12.36
CA ARG A 293 -12.55 21.80 -11.95
C ARG A 293 -11.98 23.10 -11.40
N LYS A 294 -12.10 24.19 -12.15
CA LYS A 294 -11.60 25.51 -11.74
C LYS A 294 -12.22 25.98 -10.42
N LYS A 295 -13.54 25.78 -10.24
CA LYS A 295 -14.26 26.11 -9.01
C LYS A 295 -13.72 25.32 -7.82
N LEU A 296 -13.55 24.00 -7.96
CA LEU A 296 -13.11 23.13 -6.85
C LEU A 296 -11.63 23.28 -6.54
N ASP A 297 -10.77 23.52 -7.54
CA ASP A 297 -9.35 23.82 -7.33
C ASP A 297 -9.16 25.15 -6.57
N ALA A 298 -9.90 26.20 -6.94
CA ALA A 298 -9.88 27.48 -6.21
C ALA A 298 -10.33 27.30 -4.75
N LEU A 299 -11.38 26.52 -4.53
CA LEU A 299 -11.87 26.21 -3.20
C LEU A 299 -10.85 25.41 -2.37
N ARG A 300 -10.12 24.47 -3.01
CA ARG A 300 -9.03 23.72 -2.37
C ARG A 300 -7.90 24.66 -1.92
N GLU A 301 -7.51 25.60 -2.77
CA GLU A 301 -6.48 26.61 -2.44
C GLU A 301 -6.94 27.51 -1.30
N GLU A 302 -8.18 28.00 -1.33
CA GLU A 302 -8.74 28.86 -0.28
C GLU A 302 -8.77 28.14 1.08
N VAL A 303 -9.22 26.89 1.13
CA VAL A 303 -9.23 26.08 2.36
C VAL A 303 -7.81 25.80 2.84
N SER A 304 -6.86 25.60 1.95
CA SER A 304 -5.44 25.38 2.28
C SER A 304 -4.77 26.63 2.86
N GLN A 305 -5.12 27.84 2.38
CA GLN A 305 -4.52 29.09 2.82
C GLN A 305 -5.08 29.60 4.15
N ARG A 306 -6.37 29.39 4.43
CA ARG A 306 -7.03 29.84 5.69
C ARG A 306 -6.64 29.01 6.91
N VAL A 307 -5.75 28.09 6.76
CA VAL A 307 -5.29 27.17 7.78
C VAL A 307 -3.83 27.42 8.14
N LYS A 308 -3.18 28.38 7.48
CA LYS A 308 -1.97 29.00 8.02
C LYS A 308 -2.39 30.03 9.07
#